data_c4d05df0393fd555cc8852987eafb61d
#
_entry.id   c4d05df0393fd555cc8852987eafb61d
#
_cell.length_a   1.000
_cell.length_b   1.000
_cell.length_c   1.000
_cell.angle_alpha   90.00
_cell.angle_beta   90.00
_cell.angle_gamma   90.00
#
_symmetry.space_group_name_H-M   'P 1'
#
loop_
_entity.id
_entity.type
_entity.pdbx_description
1 polymer ?
#
loop_
_entity_poly.entity_id
_entity_poly.type
_entity_poly.pdbx_seq_one_letter_code
_entity_poly.pdbx_strand_id
1 'polypeptide(L)'
;MGALPVTIETGRSLPDYLPARMVNEFAYCPRLFFYEWVDGLFEESVDTVEGAIQHQRVDAKATALPEAADLPQSIHSRSVTLANERLRVIAKMDLVEVEGGTVTPVDYKHGRPREGPNGLELWPSDRAQLAVQGMVLRESGYPCEEGIVYYRKTGQRVRVAFDEELMATTERMIQQAWRTAAAPGIPPPLVDSPKCPGCSLVGICLPDETLVSEAAEQEAEPEQLGLFETPGRKPVKREVRPMVTPRSELRPLYLNSQGVRVGKSGAVLQVRDSQKLLQEARLGEICQVNLMGNVQISTQAVQGLCEAGIPVCYFSMGGWFYGITTGLNQKNVFLRRSQFRLAEQEYFVRALARRLVGGKIRNQRTLLQRNHVEPKRATLAGLKEMEERAARSASVEELLGIEGNAARLYFGDFAGMIKPDENEAAAELRFDWNGRNRRPPRDPVNALLSLGYSVLTKDLTVACYAVGFDPYVGFYHQPRFGRPALALDLMEPFRPLIVDSAVLTAINTGMVTARDFVRVGGSVALTTTGRKGFFRAYELRMDTLVTHPLFDYRVSYRRLLEIQSRLLARVIEGEIGEYPVFTTR
;
A
#
# COMPACT_ATOMS: atom_id res chain seq x y z
N MET A 1 33.68 1.63 0.89
CA MET A 1 33.40 2.89 0.18
C MET A 1 31.98 3.27 0.60
N GLY A 2 31.88 4.16 1.60
CA GLY A 2 30.59 4.58 2.14
C GLY A 2 29.76 5.30 1.07
N ALA A 3 28.48 4.95 0.98
CA ALA A 3 27.52 5.66 0.17
C ALA A 3 27.45 7.10 0.64
N LEU A 4 27.83 8.04 -0.22
CA LEU A 4 27.61 9.46 0.03
C LEU A 4 26.08 9.70 0.04
N PRO A 5 25.52 10.31 1.08
CA PRO A 5 24.12 10.66 1.07
C PRO A 5 23.86 11.64 -0.07
N VAL A 6 23.08 11.22 -1.06
CA VAL A 6 22.55 12.13 -2.07
C VAL A 6 21.61 13.07 -1.36
N THR A 7 22.06 14.28 -1.07
CA THR A 7 21.21 15.36 -0.52
C THR A 7 20.23 15.74 -1.64
N ILE A 8 19.02 15.18 -1.58
CA ILE A 8 17.94 15.56 -2.49
C ILE A 8 17.41 16.90 -1.98
N GLU A 9 17.73 17.99 -2.69
CA GLU A 9 17.01 19.26 -2.49
C GLU A 9 15.54 19.01 -2.79
N THR A 10 14.71 18.97 -1.78
CA THR A 10 13.32 18.53 -1.90
C THR A 10 12.44 19.51 -2.62
N GLY A 11 12.83 20.78 -2.76
CA GLY A 11 12.08 21.83 -3.47
C GLY A 11 10.58 21.86 -3.10
N ARG A 12 10.25 21.50 -1.85
CA ARG A 12 8.87 21.46 -1.33
C ARG A 12 8.41 22.86 -0.99
N SER A 13 7.31 23.31 -1.59
CA SER A 13 6.59 24.51 -1.14
C SER A 13 5.60 24.07 -0.05
N LEU A 14 5.80 24.56 1.17
CA LEU A 14 4.89 24.30 2.28
C LEU A 14 3.71 25.28 2.24
N PRO A 15 2.50 24.87 2.71
CA PRO A 15 1.37 25.79 2.89
C PRO A 15 1.71 26.94 3.86
N ASP A 16 0.98 28.05 3.75
CA ASP A 16 1.24 29.23 4.57
C ASP A 16 0.95 29.02 6.05
N TYR A 17 -0.06 28.19 6.36
CA TYR A 17 -0.49 27.90 7.73
C TYR A 17 -0.53 26.40 8.02
N LEU A 18 -0.12 26.04 9.23
CA LEU A 18 -0.24 24.70 9.82
C LEU A 18 -1.60 24.56 10.50
N PRO A 19 -2.49 23.66 10.08
CA PRO A 19 -3.76 23.41 10.76
C PRO A 19 -3.55 22.90 12.19
N ALA A 20 -4.39 23.35 13.14
CA ALA A 20 -4.33 22.91 14.54
C ALA A 20 -4.45 21.37 14.66
N ARG A 21 -5.26 20.73 13.79
CA ARG A 21 -5.34 19.27 13.69
C ARG A 21 -3.97 18.65 13.39
N MET A 22 -3.16 19.26 12.54
CA MET A 22 -1.84 18.71 12.20
C MET A 22 -0.85 18.78 13.38
N VAL A 23 -1.08 19.69 14.35
CA VAL A 23 -0.33 19.69 15.61
C VAL A 23 -0.75 18.52 16.50
N ASN A 24 -2.02 18.12 16.49
CA ASN A 24 -2.49 16.89 17.12
C ASN A 24 -1.79 15.65 16.52
N GLU A 25 -1.79 15.55 15.18
CA GLU A 25 -1.13 14.43 14.49
C GLU A 25 0.38 14.40 14.78
N PHE A 26 1.03 15.55 14.83
CA PHE A 26 2.45 15.66 15.18
C PHE A 26 2.73 15.20 16.62
N ALA A 27 1.89 15.59 17.57
CA ALA A 27 1.97 15.14 18.96
C ALA A 27 1.72 13.64 19.12
N TYR A 28 0.86 13.08 18.27
CA TYR A 28 0.64 11.64 18.21
C TYR A 28 1.87 10.92 17.63
N CYS A 29 2.32 11.32 16.44
CA CYS A 29 3.47 10.76 15.75
C CYS A 29 3.98 11.73 14.66
N PRO A 30 5.25 12.20 14.70
CA PRO A 30 5.81 13.06 13.66
C PRO A 30 5.76 12.48 12.25
N ARG A 31 5.86 11.14 12.13
CA ARG A 31 5.78 10.45 10.84
C ARG A 31 4.35 10.41 10.28
N LEU A 32 3.33 10.26 11.14
CA LEU A 32 1.92 10.36 10.75
C LEU A 32 1.62 11.76 10.21
N PHE A 33 2.01 12.79 10.95
CA PHE A 33 1.92 14.18 10.53
C PHE A 33 2.56 14.42 9.15
N PHE A 34 3.77 13.88 8.93
CA PHE A 34 4.48 14.04 7.67
C PHE A 34 3.71 13.41 6.51
N TYR A 35 3.21 12.19 6.67
CA TYR A 35 2.41 11.53 5.65
C TYR A 35 1.12 12.29 5.33
N GLU A 36 0.39 12.74 6.35
CA GLU A 36 -0.90 13.40 6.12
C GLU A 36 -0.73 14.80 5.54
N TRP A 37 0.19 15.59 6.07
CA TRP A 37 0.30 17.00 5.72
C TRP A 37 1.30 17.28 4.59
N VAL A 38 2.45 16.61 4.57
CA VAL A 38 3.50 16.84 3.58
C VAL A 38 3.28 16.01 2.32
N ASP A 39 2.98 14.71 2.48
CA ASP A 39 2.76 13.80 1.36
C ASP A 39 1.30 13.74 0.92
N GLY A 40 0.37 14.30 1.70
CA GLY A 40 -1.06 14.31 1.39
C GLY A 40 -1.72 12.94 1.41
N LEU A 41 -1.14 11.99 2.15
CA LEU A 41 -1.67 10.64 2.32
C LEU A 41 -2.71 10.65 3.45
N PHE A 42 -3.89 10.13 3.15
CA PHE A 42 -4.96 9.98 4.13
C PHE A 42 -5.67 8.65 3.91
N GLU A 43 -5.79 7.84 4.95
CA GLU A 43 -6.64 6.64 4.94
C GLU A 43 -7.73 6.78 6.01
N GLU A 44 -8.94 6.41 5.63
CA GLU A 44 -10.07 6.39 6.56
C GLU A 44 -9.92 5.21 7.53
N SER A 45 -10.05 5.49 8.82
CA SER A 45 -10.28 4.50 9.86
C SER A 45 -11.74 4.61 10.34
N VAL A 46 -12.20 3.64 11.10
CA VAL A 46 -13.56 3.69 11.70
C VAL A 46 -13.73 4.98 12.51
N ASP A 47 -12.71 5.36 13.27
CA ASP A 47 -12.74 6.58 14.09
C ASP A 47 -12.75 7.86 13.25
N THR A 48 -12.01 7.89 12.13
CA THR A 48 -11.97 9.07 11.23
C THR A 48 -13.27 9.23 10.44
N VAL A 49 -13.91 8.14 10.00
CA VAL A 49 -15.21 8.17 9.31
C VAL A 49 -16.31 8.67 10.25
N GLU A 50 -16.40 8.12 11.46
CA GLU A 50 -17.35 8.58 12.47
C GLU A 50 -17.12 10.04 12.85
N GLY A 51 -15.86 10.46 13.00
CA GLY A 51 -15.48 11.86 13.21
C GLY A 51 -15.95 12.78 12.08
N ALA A 52 -15.70 12.43 10.83
CA ALA A 52 -16.07 13.22 9.65
C ALA A 52 -17.59 13.44 9.54
N ILE A 53 -18.41 12.39 9.75
CA ILE A 53 -19.90 12.50 9.77
C ILE A 53 -20.36 13.48 10.86
N GLN A 54 -19.67 13.51 11.99
CA GLN A 54 -20.02 14.37 13.11
C GLN A 54 -19.66 15.83 12.83
N HIS A 55 -18.49 16.11 12.25
CA HIS A 55 -18.07 17.46 11.86
C HIS A 55 -19.00 18.05 10.81
N GLN A 56 -19.47 17.28 9.81
CA GLN A 56 -20.46 17.74 8.84
C GLN A 56 -21.76 18.26 9.50
N ARG A 57 -22.20 17.65 10.60
CA ARG A 57 -23.41 18.09 11.35
C ARG A 57 -23.16 19.38 12.13
N VAL A 58 -21.94 19.63 12.57
CA VAL A 58 -21.55 20.88 13.25
C VAL A 58 -21.42 22.01 12.22
N ASP A 59 -20.76 21.74 11.09
CA ASP A 59 -20.56 22.69 10.01
C ASP A 59 -21.87 23.17 9.36
N ALA A 60 -22.89 22.33 9.30
CA ALA A 60 -24.23 22.71 8.78
C ALA A 60 -24.92 23.80 9.61
N LYS A 61 -24.40 24.17 10.77
CA LYS A 61 -24.93 25.20 11.68
C LYS A 61 -23.88 26.27 12.01
N ALA A 62 -22.99 26.58 11.05
CA ALA A 62 -21.95 27.58 11.25
C ALA A 62 -22.54 28.94 11.64
N THR A 63 -21.96 29.59 12.65
CA THR A 63 -22.31 30.93 13.12
C THR A 63 -21.04 31.73 13.34
N ALA A 64 -21.07 33.00 12.95
CA ALA A 64 -19.93 33.89 13.14
C ALA A 64 -19.68 34.16 14.63
N LEU A 65 -18.41 34.28 15.02
CA LEU A 65 -18.01 34.79 16.33
C LEU A 65 -18.01 36.32 16.24
N PRO A 66 -18.70 37.05 17.17
CA PRO A 66 -18.63 38.50 17.24
C PRO A 66 -17.18 39.00 17.44
N GLU A 67 -16.89 40.27 17.08
CA GLU A 67 -15.59 40.87 17.34
C GLU A 67 -15.27 40.92 18.85
N ALA A 68 -13.99 40.82 19.19
CA ALA A 68 -13.56 40.74 20.59
C ALA A 68 -14.00 41.97 21.44
N ALA A 69 -14.20 43.13 20.81
CA ALA A 69 -14.71 44.33 21.48
C ALA A 69 -16.21 44.30 21.78
N ASP A 70 -16.99 43.48 21.03
CA ASP A 70 -18.45 43.47 21.09
C ASP A 70 -19.01 42.12 21.61
N LEU A 71 -18.29 41.43 22.49
CA LEU A 71 -18.67 40.13 23.04
C LEU A 71 -19.95 40.24 23.89
N PRO A 72 -21.01 39.50 23.57
CA PRO A 72 -22.20 39.42 24.40
C PRO A 72 -21.94 38.63 25.68
N GLN A 73 -22.83 38.77 26.69
CA GLN A 73 -22.69 38.03 27.95
C GLN A 73 -22.69 36.50 27.81
N SER A 74 -23.37 35.97 26.78
CA SER A 74 -23.37 34.53 26.47
C SER A 74 -23.69 34.35 25.00
N ILE A 75 -22.86 33.56 24.29
CA ILE A 75 -23.09 33.11 22.91
C ILE A 75 -22.40 31.79 22.64
N HIS A 76 -22.91 31.03 21.70
CA HIS A 76 -22.31 29.80 21.19
C HIS A 76 -22.09 29.93 19.68
N SER A 77 -20.86 30.13 19.24
CA SER A 77 -20.48 30.19 17.83
C SER A 77 -19.91 28.85 17.36
N ARG A 78 -20.31 28.42 16.16
CA ARG A 78 -19.93 27.10 15.59
C ARG A 78 -19.09 27.25 14.33
N SER A 79 -18.17 26.31 14.12
CA SER A 79 -17.28 26.26 12.94
C SER A 79 -16.50 27.56 12.72
N VAL A 80 -15.95 28.11 13.80
CA VAL A 80 -15.16 29.34 13.79
C VAL A 80 -13.75 29.02 13.27
N THR A 81 -13.31 29.76 12.25
CA THR A 81 -11.95 29.61 11.70
C THR A 81 -11.17 30.90 11.90
N LEU A 82 -10.04 30.82 12.59
CA LEU A 82 -9.13 31.92 12.85
C LEU A 82 -7.68 31.47 12.60
N ALA A 83 -6.77 32.43 12.36
CA ALA A 83 -5.35 32.17 12.14
C ALA A 83 -4.49 33.02 13.10
N ASN A 84 -3.29 32.50 13.38
CA ASN A 84 -2.25 33.19 14.10
C ASN A 84 -1.06 33.42 13.17
N GLU A 85 -0.81 34.66 12.79
CA GLU A 85 0.22 35.04 11.82
C GLU A 85 1.63 34.78 12.35
N ARG A 86 1.87 35.06 13.64
CA ARG A 86 3.19 34.89 14.27
C ARG A 86 3.64 33.43 14.27
N LEU A 87 2.74 32.50 14.58
CA LEU A 87 3.02 31.06 14.62
C LEU A 87 2.74 30.36 13.30
N ARG A 88 2.10 31.06 12.37
CA ARG A 88 1.64 30.50 11.09
C ARG A 88 0.76 29.25 11.30
N VAL A 89 -0.22 29.33 12.20
CA VAL A 89 -1.18 28.27 12.47
C VAL A 89 -2.59 28.75 12.19
N ILE A 90 -3.45 27.81 11.75
CA ILE A 90 -4.87 28.04 11.51
C ILE A 90 -5.69 27.02 12.32
N ALA A 91 -6.72 27.47 13.00
CA ALA A 91 -7.62 26.61 13.76
C ALA A 91 -9.06 26.76 13.26
N LYS A 92 -9.69 25.62 12.94
CA LYS A 92 -11.14 25.49 12.80
C LYS A 92 -11.66 24.89 14.09
N MET A 93 -12.45 25.66 14.84
CA MET A 93 -13.03 25.28 16.14
C MET A 93 -14.47 24.82 15.95
N ASP A 94 -14.82 23.67 16.51
CA ASP A 94 -16.17 23.10 16.38
C ASP A 94 -17.22 23.98 17.06
N LEU A 95 -16.89 24.46 18.26
CA LEU A 95 -17.76 25.33 19.07
C LEU A 95 -16.86 26.30 19.87
N VAL A 96 -17.31 27.54 19.97
CA VAL A 96 -16.74 28.55 20.84
C VAL A 96 -17.84 29.05 21.77
N GLU A 97 -17.66 28.85 23.06
CA GLU A 97 -18.57 29.31 24.12
C GLU A 97 -18.04 30.65 24.65
N VAL A 98 -18.91 31.63 24.80
CA VAL A 98 -18.59 32.92 25.45
C VAL A 98 -19.47 33.06 26.69
N GLU A 99 -18.83 33.25 27.84
CA GLU A 99 -19.49 33.50 29.11
C GLU A 99 -18.76 34.56 29.90
N GLY A 100 -19.47 35.61 30.30
CA GLY A 100 -18.89 36.67 31.12
C GLY A 100 -17.67 37.40 30.52
N GLY A 101 -17.60 37.49 29.20
CA GLY A 101 -16.48 38.10 28.48
C GLY A 101 -15.27 37.19 28.26
N THR A 102 -15.31 35.93 28.74
CA THR A 102 -14.28 34.94 28.51
C THR A 102 -14.71 33.98 27.38
N VAL A 103 -13.78 33.63 26.52
CA VAL A 103 -13.99 32.77 25.36
C VAL A 103 -13.34 31.41 25.58
N THR A 104 -14.12 30.34 25.44
CA THR A 104 -13.68 28.96 25.66
C THR A 104 -13.89 28.12 24.41
N PRO A 105 -12.85 27.62 23.74
CA PRO A 105 -12.98 26.69 22.63
C PRO A 105 -13.41 25.31 23.13
N VAL A 106 -14.35 24.69 22.41
CA VAL A 106 -14.85 23.33 22.71
C VAL A 106 -14.64 22.44 21.47
N ASP A 107 -13.79 21.43 21.62
CA ASP A 107 -13.46 20.47 20.56
C ASP A 107 -14.22 19.16 20.80
N TYR A 108 -14.81 18.61 19.74
CA TYR A 108 -15.58 17.36 19.83
C TYR A 108 -14.72 16.17 19.43
N LYS A 109 -14.55 15.17 20.33
CA LYS A 109 -13.82 13.93 20.05
C LYS A 109 -14.74 12.71 20.18
N HIS A 110 -14.55 11.74 19.29
CA HIS A 110 -15.33 10.51 19.32
C HIS A 110 -14.94 9.61 20.51
N GLY A 111 -13.66 9.53 20.87
CA GLY A 111 -13.08 8.62 21.84
C GLY A 111 -13.54 8.82 23.30
N ARG A 112 -12.65 8.52 24.24
CA ARG A 112 -12.82 8.72 25.69
C ARG A 112 -11.59 9.42 26.26
N PRO A 113 -11.71 10.17 27.37
CA PRO A 113 -10.59 10.75 28.04
C PRO A 113 -9.65 9.68 28.60
N ARG A 114 -8.42 10.09 28.93
CA ARG A 114 -7.45 9.25 29.63
C ARG A 114 -7.73 9.32 31.16
N GLU A 115 -7.55 8.20 31.85
CA GLU A 115 -7.47 8.20 33.31
C GLU A 115 -6.05 8.61 33.73
N GLY A 116 -5.93 9.69 34.47
CA GLY A 116 -4.69 10.21 35.01
C GLY A 116 -4.66 10.19 36.54
N PRO A 117 -3.53 10.57 37.15
CA PRO A 117 -3.36 10.58 38.61
C PRO A 117 -4.38 11.46 39.36
N ASN A 118 -4.84 12.53 38.72
CA ASN A 118 -5.75 13.52 39.29
C ASN A 118 -7.18 13.42 38.74
N GLY A 119 -7.55 12.30 38.09
CA GLY A 119 -8.85 12.09 37.48
C GLY A 119 -8.79 12.03 35.95
N LEU A 120 -9.84 12.51 35.28
CA LEU A 120 -9.91 12.47 33.81
C LEU A 120 -9.02 13.56 33.20
N GLU A 121 -8.18 13.14 32.28
CA GLU A 121 -7.23 14.00 31.56
C GLU A 121 -7.42 13.92 30.05
N LEU A 122 -7.02 14.97 29.34
CA LEU A 122 -6.91 14.95 27.88
C LEU A 122 -5.74 14.10 27.42
N TRP A 123 -5.87 13.48 26.25
CA TRP A 123 -4.73 12.91 25.58
C TRP A 123 -3.75 14.03 25.21
N PRO A 124 -2.42 13.79 25.26
CA PRO A 124 -1.42 14.83 24.93
C PRO A 124 -1.63 15.49 23.57
N SER A 125 -2.09 14.73 22.57
CA SER A 125 -2.42 15.22 21.24
C SER A 125 -3.62 16.16 21.24
N ASP A 126 -4.71 15.80 21.95
CA ASP A 126 -5.91 16.64 22.08
C ASP A 126 -5.60 17.93 22.85
N ARG A 127 -4.77 17.80 23.91
CA ARG A 127 -4.32 18.95 24.71
C ARG A 127 -3.53 19.95 23.86
N ALA A 128 -2.62 19.46 22.98
CA ALA A 128 -1.86 20.30 22.06
C ALA A 128 -2.75 21.02 21.04
N GLN A 129 -3.70 20.32 20.42
CA GLN A 129 -4.65 20.91 19.47
C GLN A 129 -5.49 22.01 20.12
N LEU A 130 -6.01 21.74 21.32
CA LEU A 130 -6.84 22.69 22.06
C LEU A 130 -6.04 23.93 22.46
N ALA A 131 -4.75 23.77 22.86
CA ALA A 131 -3.86 24.88 23.15
C ALA A 131 -3.58 25.76 21.92
N VAL A 132 -3.45 25.16 20.71
CA VAL A 132 -3.36 25.93 19.45
C VAL A 132 -4.62 26.78 19.25
N GLN A 133 -5.81 26.23 19.51
CA GLN A 133 -7.07 26.98 19.42
C GLN A 133 -7.06 28.18 20.39
N GLY A 134 -6.60 27.98 21.63
CA GLY A 134 -6.43 29.06 22.62
C GLY A 134 -5.41 30.13 22.18
N MET A 135 -4.28 29.75 21.59
CA MET A 135 -3.28 30.67 21.04
C MET A 135 -3.88 31.53 19.92
N VAL A 136 -4.64 30.92 19.02
CA VAL A 136 -5.26 31.65 17.91
C VAL A 136 -6.31 32.63 18.41
N LEU A 137 -7.13 32.23 19.39
CA LEU A 137 -8.10 33.15 20.02
C LEU A 137 -7.42 34.32 20.72
N ARG A 138 -6.36 34.10 21.53
CA ARG A 138 -5.61 35.16 22.20
C ARG A 138 -4.99 36.15 21.23
N GLU A 139 -4.38 35.66 20.13
CA GLU A 139 -3.79 36.54 19.11
C GLU A 139 -4.86 37.39 18.41
N SER A 140 -6.08 36.85 18.27
CA SER A 140 -7.23 37.58 17.73
C SER A 140 -7.90 38.51 18.74
N GLY A 141 -7.31 38.70 19.94
CA GLY A 141 -7.75 39.63 20.97
C GLY A 141 -8.82 39.08 21.93
N TYR A 142 -9.17 37.80 21.86
CA TYR A 142 -10.17 37.20 22.74
C TYR A 142 -9.55 36.73 24.07
N PRO A 143 -10.12 37.08 25.25
CA PRO A 143 -9.73 36.52 26.53
C PRO A 143 -10.03 35.01 26.56
N CYS A 144 -8.98 34.20 26.60
CA CYS A 144 -9.13 32.72 26.53
C CYS A 144 -8.15 32.10 27.54
N GLU A 145 -8.66 31.58 28.66
CA GLU A 145 -7.87 31.04 29.77
C GLU A 145 -7.89 29.51 29.82
N GLU A 146 -8.92 28.88 29.26
CA GLU A 146 -9.12 27.43 29.26
C GLU A 146 -9.74 26.98 27.97
N GLY A 147 -9.75 25.63 27.75
CA GLY A 147 -10.47 24.99 26.70
C GLY A 147 -11.11 23.68 27.16
N ILE A 148 -12.02 23.15 26.37
CA ILE A 148 -12.82 21.95 26.70
C ILE A 148 -12.72 20.96 25.55
N VAL A 149 -12.50 19.68 25.89
CA VAL A 149 -12.78 18.56 24.96
C VAL A 149 -14.03 17.83 25.43
N TYR A 150 -14.98 17.68 24.50
CA TYR A 150 -16.19 16.89 24.73
C TYR A 150 -16.04 15.51 24.08
N TYR A 151 -15.91 14.47 24.90
CA TYR A 151 -15.81 13.09 24.46
C TYR A 151 -17.20 12.48 24.28
N ARG A 152 -17.63 12.29 23.04
CA ARG A 152 -19.00 11.85 22.72
C ARG A 152 -19.33 10.44 23.20
N LYS A 153 -18.35 9.52 23.15
CA LYS A 153 -18.55 8.12 23.56
C LYS A 153 -18.92 7.99 25.04
N THR A 154 -18.46 8.91 25.88
CA THR A 154 -18.69 8.91 27.33
C THR A 154 -19.55 10.06 27.80
N GLY A 155 -19.87 11.04 26.95
CA GLY A 155 -20.62 12.24 27.31
C GLY A 155 -19.86 13.19 28.24
N GLN A 156 -18.54 13.04 28.38
CA GLN A 156 -17.72 13.75 29.35
C GLN A 156 -17.10 15.01 28.76
N ARG A 157 -17.11 16.09 29.52
CA ARG A 157 -16.43 17.34 29.24
C ARG A 157 -15.18 17.43 30.13
N VAL A 158 -14.01 17.50 29.53
CA VAL A 158 -12.74 17.65 30.25
C VAL A 158 -12.17 19.02 29.96
N ARG A 159 -11.93 19.82 31.02
CA ARG A 159 -11.37 21.17 30.94
C ARG A 159 -9.86 21.14 31.08
N VAL A 160 -9.20 22.04 30.40
CA VAL A 160 -7.75 22.27 30.54
C VAL A 160 -7.48 23.78 30.61
N ALA A 161 -6.74 24.18 31.62
CA ALA A 161 -6.24 25.55 31.72
C ALA A 161 -5.09 25.76 30.74
N PHE A 162 -5.04 26.95 30.14
CA PHE A 162 -3.96 27.34 29.23
C PHE A 162 -2.86 28.06 30.02
N ASP A 163 -2.15 27.27 30.86
CA ASP A 163 -1.00 27.74 31.62
C ASP A 163 0.23 28.03 30.73
N GLU A 164 1.23 28.71 31.28
CA GLU A 164 2.44 29.10 30.55
C GLU A 164 3.24 27.88 30.05
N GLU A 165 3.26 26.80 30.83
CA GLU A 165 3.99 25.57 30.48
C GLU A 165 3.37 24.88 29.24
N LEU A 166 2.03 24.72 29.21
CA LEU A 166 1.31 24.15 28.09
C LEU A 166 1.50 25.01 26.84
N MET A 167 1.36 26.33 26.97
CA MET A 167 1.51 27.24 25.84
C MET A 167 2.94 27.23 25.28
N ALA A 168 3.96 27.30 26.12
CA ALA A 168 5.37 27.22 25.69
C ALA A 168 5.70 25.85 25.07
N THR A 169 5.16 24.78 25.63
CA THR A 169 5.37 23.42 25.07
C THR A 169 4.72 23.27 23.71
N THR A 170 3.48 23.77 23.55
CA THR A 170 2.76 23.73 22.27
C THR A 170 3.45 24.59 21.20
N GLU A 171 3.98 25.79 21.59
CA GLU A 171 4.74 26.62 20.66
C GLU A 171 6.01 25.91 20.15
N ARG A 172 6.76 25.25 21.05
CA ARG A 172 7.92 24.43 20.66
C ARG A 172 7.50 23.28 19.70
N MET A 173 6.35 22.67 19.96
CA MET A 173 5.82 21.61 19.12
C MET A 173 5.45 22.11 17.72
N ILE A 174 4.82 23.29 17.60
CA ILE A 174 4.53 23.95 16.32
C ILE A 174 5.84 24.20 15.54
N GLN A 175 6.86 24.73 16.21
CA GLN A 175 8.17 24.97 15.58
C GLN A 175 8.84 23.67 15.11
N GLN A 176 8.73 22.59 15.90
CA GLN A 176 9.25 21.29 15.52
C GLN A 176 8.47 20.68 14.33
N ALA A 177 7.15 20.83 14.29
CA ALA A 177 6.32 20.40 13.17
C ALA A 177 6.73 21.11 11.87
N TRP A 178 6.94 22.44 11.90
CA TRP A 178 7.45 23.19 10.77
C TRP A 178 8.84 22.73 10.31
N ARG A 179 9.76 22.47 11.24
CA ARG A 179 11.10 21.93 10.92
C ARG A 179 11.01 20.54 10.30
N THR A 180 10.16 19.69 10.84
CA THR A 180 9.92 18.34 10.31
C THR A 180 9.35 18.38 8.90
N ALA A 181 8.40 19.27 8.63
CA ALA A 181 7.83 19.42 7.30
C ALA A 181 8.84 19.95 6.26
N ALA A 182 9.77 20.81 6.69
CA ALA A 182 10.83 21.34 5.84
C ALA A 182 12.00 20.36 5.64
N ALA A 183 12.10 19.32 6.45
CA ALA A 183 13.18 18.35 6.37
C ALA A 183 13.14 17.55 5.05
N PRO A 184 14.29 17.15 4.50
CA PRO A 184 14.35 16.42 3.23
C PRO A 184 13.79 15.00 3.31
N GLY A 185 13.81 14.36 4.48
CA GLY A 185 13.42 12.96 4.68
C GLY A 185 12.16 12.79 5.52
N ILE A 186 11.60 11.60 5.44
CA ILE A 186 10.47 11.17 6.27
C ILE A 186 11.00 10.92 7.69
N PRO A 187 10.33 11.38 8.77
CA PRO A 187 10.73 11.06 10.14
C PRO A 187 10.80 9.55 10.38
N PRO A 188 11.75 9.05 11.20
CA PRO A 188 11.85 7.65 11.50
C PRO A 188 10.56 7.13 12.17
N PRO A 189 10.21 5.85 11.98
CA PRO A 189 9.05 5.26 12.65
C PRO A 189 9.26 5.18 14.17
N LEU A 190 8.16 5.22 14.91
CA LEU A 190 8.20 5.01 16.36
C LEU A 190 8.60 3.56 16.67
N VAL A 191 9.56 3.39 17.61
CA VAL A 191 10.05 2.08 18.03
C VAL A 191 9.10 1.47 19.04
N ASP A 192 8.61 0.25 18.78
CA ASP A 192 7.76 -0.58 19.65
C ASP A 192 6.55 0.17 20.27
N SER A 193 6.09 1.20 19.59
CA SER A 193 5.06 2.08 20.13
C SER A 193 3.68 1.43 20.15
N PRO A 194 2.94 1.50 21.28
CA PRO A 194 1.56 1.05 21.35
C PRO A 194 0.58 1.90 20.52
N LYS A 195 1.01 3.04 20.01
CA LYS A 195 0.20 3.89 19.13
C LYS A 195 0.05 3.31 17.72
N CYS A 196 1.05 2.55 17.24
CA CYS A 196 1.07 2.05 15.86
C CYS A 196 -0.11 1.15 15.48
N PRO A 197 -0.54 0.17 16.29
CA PRO A 197 -1.68 -0.69 15.95
C PRO A 197 -3.01 0.06 15.75
N GLY A 198 -3.19 1.22 16.42
CA GLY A 198 -4.37 2.07 16.27
C GLY A 198 -4.24 3.17 15.20
N CYS A 199 -3.10 3.26 14.51
CA CYS A 199 -2.85 4.29 13.50
C CYS A 199 -3.51 3.93 12.16
N SER A 200 -4.26 4.87 11.55
CA SER A 200 -4.88 4.69 10.23
C SER A 200 -3.86 4.37 9.13
N LEU A 201 -2.67 4.94 9.23
CA LEU A 201 -1.61 4.80 8.24
C LEU A 201 -0.61 3.66 8.53
N VAL A 202 -0.88 2.78 9.52
CA VAL A 202 0.05 1.71 9.87
C VAL A 202 0.39 0.79 8.70
N GLY A 203 -0.58 0.51 7.85
CA GLY A 203 -0.40 -0.32 6.66
C GLY A 203 0.41 0.35 5.55
N ILE A 204 0.54 1.67 5.58
CA ILE A 204 1.40 2.46 4.68
C ILE A 204 2.77 2.67 5.32
N CYS A 205 2.79 3.01 6.60
CA CYS A 205 3.99 3.30 7.37
C CYS A 205 4.95 2.11 7.49
N LEU A 206 4.42 0.91 7.72
CA LEU A 206 5.18 -0.33 7.95
C LEU A 206 6.30 -0.11 8.99
N PRO A 207 5.98 0.35 10.23
CA PRO A 207 6.99 0.80 11.17
C PRO A 207 7.97 -0.30 11.58
N ASP A 208 7.45 -1.47 11.92
CA ASP A 208 8.27 -2.59 12.40
C ASP A 208 9.06 -3.22 11.26
N GLU A 209 8.48 -3.31 10.06
CA GLU A 209 9.15 -3.83 8.85
C GLU A 209 10.31 -2.93 8.42
N THR A 210 10.15 -1.61 8.48
CA THR A 210 11.21 -0.65 8.17
C THR A 210 12.37 -0.82 9.16
N LEU A 211 12.09 -0.82 10.47
CA LEU A 211 13.12 -0.97 11.52
C LEU A 211 13.87 -2.30 11.46
N VAL A 212 13.17 -3.41 11.13
CA VAL A 212 13.81 -4.73 10.97
C VAL A 212 14.67 -4.77 9.71
N SER A 213 14.24 -4.14 8.62
CA SER A 213 15.04 -4.07 7.39
C SER A 213 16.33 -3.27 7.61
N GLU A 214 16.26 -2.11 8.28
CA GLU A 214 17.44 -1.32 8.66
C GLU A 214 18.41 -2.13 9.56
N ALA A 215 17.87 -2.84 10.56
CA ALA A 215 18.70 -3.64 11.47
C ALA A 215 19.39 -4.80 10.73
N ALA A 216 18.71 -5.48 9.81
CA ALA A 216 19.28 -6.57 9.02
C ALA A 216 20.44 -6.12 8.11
N GLU A 217 20.39 -4.88 7.63
CA GLU A 217 21.46 -4.27 6.84
C GLU A 217 22.70 -3.97 7.68
N GLN A 218 22.50 -3.42 8.88
CA GLN A 218 23.59 -3.12 9.82
C GLN A 218 24.34 -4.39 10.26
N GLU A 219 23.62 -5.52 10.38
CA GLU A 219 24.25 -6.83 10.68
C GLU A 219 24.99 -7.42 9.48
N ALA A 220 24.61 -7.08 8.26
CA ALA A 220 25.23 -7.59 7.02
C ALA A 220 26.49 -6.82 6.59
N GLU A 221 26.72 -5.60 7.11
CA GLU A 221 27.98 -4.89 6.92
C GLU A 221 29.08 -5.61 7.72
N PRO A 222 30.18 -6.07 7.07
CA PRO A 222 31.28 -6.68 7.81
C PRO A 222 31.87 -5.65 8.78
N GLU A 223 31.83 -5.96 10.08
CA GLU A 223 32.56 -5.21 11.09
C GLU A 223 33.98 -4.94 10.57
N GLN A 224 34.31 -3.67 10.32
CA GLN A 224 35.71 -3.29 10.17
C GLN A 224 36.36 -3.65 11.51
N LEU A 225 37.17 -4.71 11.50
CA LEU A 225 37.93 -5.20 12.63
C LEU A 225 38.68 -4.03 13.30
N GLY A 226 38.03 -3.40 14.25
CA GLY A 226 38.67 -2.53 15.21
C GLY A 226 39.43 -3.41 16.21
N LEU A 227 40.69 -3.08 16.43
CA LEU A 227 41.65 -3.80 17.30
C LEU A 227 41.25 -3.90 18.77
N PHE A 228 40.01 -3.59 19.15
CA PHE A 228 39.47 -3.69 20.49
C PHE A 228 38.07 -4.35 20.44
N GLU A 229 38.01 -5.61 20.89
CA GLU A 229 36.74 -6.32 21.07
C GLU A 229 35.88 -5.61 22.13
N THR A 230 34.89 -4.91 21.72
CA THR A 230 33.74 -4.60 22.57
C THR A 230 32.85 -5.84 22.65
N PRO A 231 32.40 -6.26 23.84
CA PRO A 231 31.58 -7.47 23.99
C PRO A 231 30.34 -7.35 23.09
N GLY A 232 30.20 -8.27 22.14
CA GLY A 232 29.18 -8.28 21.12
C GLY A 232 27.78 -8.06 21.71
N ARG A 233 27.14 -6.98 21.33
CA ARG A 233 25.72 -6.77 21.55
C ARG A 233 25.01 -7.84 20.73
N LYS A 234 24.46 -8.89 21.37
CA LYS A 234 23.62 -9.87 20.68
C LYS A 234 22.53 -9.10 19.95
N PRO A 235 22.31 -9.38 18.64
CA PRO A 235 21.25 -8.71 17.91
C PRO A 235 19.93 -8.91 18.65
N VAL A 236 19.27 -7.83 18.99
CA VAL A 236 17.93 -7.88 19.57
C VAL A 236 17.01 -8.26 18.42
N LYS A 237 16.62 -9.54 18.35
CA LYS A 237 15.64 -10.03 17.39
C LYS A 237 14.33 -9.27 17.66
N ARG A 238 14.06 -8.22 16.88
CA ARG A 238 12.81 -7.47 16.97
C ARG A 238 11.67 -8.31 16.43
N GLU A 239 10.63 -8.43 17.21
CA GLU A 239 9.38 -9.07 16.79
C GLU A 239 8.58 -8.07 15.95
N VAL A 240 8.28 -8.43 14.70
CA VAL A 240 7.38 -7.62 13.84
C VAL A 240 5.94 -7.96 14.20
N ARG A 241 5.21 -6.97 14.67
CA ARG A 241 3.81 -7.13 15.04
C ARG A 241 2.94 -7.26 13.78
N PRO A 242 2.11 -8.31 13.63
CA PRO A 242 1.18 -8.43 12.51
C PRO A 242 0.09 -7.36 12.65
N MET A 243 0.19 -6.29 11.89
CA MET A 243 -0.78 -5.20 11.92
C MET A 243 -1.85 -5.43 10.86
N VAL A 244 -3.09 -5.65 11.33
CA VAL A 244 -4.24 -5.85 10.46
C VAL A 244 -4.70 -4.51 9.90
N THR A 245 -4.82 -4.42 8.59
CA THR A 245 -5.43 -3.26 7.93
C THR A 245 -6.83 -3.60 7.44
N PRO A 246 -7.79 -2.66 7.44
CA PRO A 246 -9.16 -2.90 6.97
C PRO A 246 -9.22 -3.43 5.52
N ARG A 247 -8.24 -3.06 4.69
CA ARG A 247 -8.14 -3.51 3.29
C ARG A 247 -7.76 -4.97 3.11
N SER A 248 -7.29 -5.66 4.15
CA SER A 248 -6.85 -7.05 4.03
C SER A 248 -8.00 -8.03 3.72
N GLU A 249 -9.24 -7.66 3.98
CA GLU A 249 -10.43 -8.50 3.76
C GLU A 249 -11.14 -8.21 2.43
N LEU A 250 -10.78 -7.13 1.74
CA LEU A 250 -11.43 -6.76 0.48
C LEU A 250 -11.10 -7.74 -0.64
N ARG A 251 -12.06 -7.95 -1.55
CA ARG A 251 -11.94 -8.91 -2.66
C ARG A 251 -12.08 -8.24 -4.02
N PRO A 252 -11.37 -8.74 -5.06
CA PRO A 252 -11.56 -8.27 -6.41
C PRO A 252 -12.89 -8.79 -7.00
N LEU A 253 -13.61 -7.93 -7.70
CA LEU A 253 -14.78 -8.31 -8.48
C LEU A 253 -14.39 -8.58 -9.93
N TYR A 254 -14.60 -9.81 -10.43
CA TYR A 254 -14.36 -10.18 -11.82
C TYR A 254 -15.66 -10.28 -12.59
N LEU A 255 -15.82 -9.49 -13.63
CA LEU A 255 -16.98 -9.51 -14.53
C LEU A 255 -16.57 -10.08 -15.88
N ASN A 256 -16.90 -11.33 -16.09
CA ASN A 256 -16.50 -12.18 -17.22
C ASN A 256 -17.67 -12.54 -18.16
N SER A 257 -18.90 -12.16 -17.81
CA SER A 257 -20.09 -12.41 -18.61
C SER A 257 -20.22 -11.31 -19.68
N GLN A 258 -20.41 -11.71 -20.95
CA GLN A 258 -20.48 -10.76 -22.05
C GLN A 258 -21.87 -10.09 -22.13
N GLY A 259 -21.90 -8.80 -22.48
CA GLY A 259 -23.14 -8.03 -22.65
C GLY A 259 -23.75 -7.50 -21.36
N VAL A 260 -23.18 -7.78 -20.20
CA VAL A 260 -23.69 -7.28 -18.91
C VAL A 260 -23.40 -5.80 -18.72
N ARG A 261 -24.25 -5.14 -17.91
CA ARG A 261 -24.14 -3.74 -17.53
C ARG A 261 -23.90 -3.60 -16.04
N VAL A 262 -22.95 -2.73 -15.68
CA VAL A 262 -22.63 -2.37 -14.30
C VAL A 262 -23.17 -0.97 -14.01
N GLY A 263 -24.07 -0.89 -13.04
CA GLY A 263 -24.61 0.36 -12.51
C GLY A 263 -24.28 0.51 -11.03
N LYS A 264 -24.68 1.66 -10.44
CA LYS A 264 -24.52 1.95 -9.00
C LYS A 264 -25.86 2.40 -8.42
N SER A 265 -26.20 1.89 -7.24
CA SER A 265 -27.32 2.32 -6.43
C SER A 265 -26.85 2.51 -4.98
N GLY A 266 -26.77 3.75 -4.49
CA GLY A 266 -26.15 4.04 -3.21
C GLY A 266 -24.69 3.57 -3.16
N ALA A 267 -24.33 2.76 -2.16
CA ALA A 267 -23.01 2.16 -1.98
C ALA A 267 -22.88 0.75 -2.60
N VAL A 268 -23.78 0.37 -3.53
CA VAL A 268 -23.83 -0.98 -4.12
C VAL A 268 -23.66 -0.90 -5.63
N LEU A 269 -22.75 -1.73 -6.19
CA LEU A 269 -22.68 -2.02 -7.61
C LEU A 269 -23.72 -3.06 -7.97
N GLN A 270 -24.46 -2.84 -9.06
CA GLN A 270 -25.44 -3.78 -9.61
C GLN A 270 -24.99 -4.25 -10.99
N VAL A 271 -24.85 -5.55 -11.15
CA VAL A 271 -24.55 -6.20 -12.43
C VAL A 271 -25.82 -6.75 -13.02
N ARG A 272 -26.21 -6.29 -14.20
CA ARG A 272 -27.46 -6.67 -14.88
C ARG A 272 -27.20 -7.23 -16.27
N ASP A 273 -27.97 -8.23 -16.63
CA ASP A 273 -28.14 -8.67 -18.01
C ASP A 273 -29.53 -8.21 -18.47
N SER A 274 -29.55 -7.26 -19.40
CA SER A 274 -30.79 -6.57 -19.81
C SER A 274 -31.54 -6.02 -18.58
N GLN A 275 -32.68 -6.59 -18.21
CA GLN A 275 -33.48 -6.19 -17.04
C GLN A 275 -33.19 -7.02 -15.78
N LYS A 276 -32.54 -8.18 -15.94
CA LYS A 276 -32.32 -9.12 -14.81
C LYS A 276 -31.10 -8.72 -14.00
N LEU A 277 -31.28 -8.54 -12.70
CA LEU A 277 -30.17 -8.41 -11.74
C LEU A 277 -29.48 -9.76 -11.58
N LEU A 278 -28.18 -9.82 -11.87
CA LEU A 278 -27.37 -11.02 -11.76
C LEU A 278 -26.58 -11.05 -10.45
N GLN A 279 -26.03 -9.90 -10.04
CA GLN A 279 -25.14 -9.80 -8.89
C GLN A 279 -25.17 -8.40 -8.31
N GLU A 280 -25.01 -8.31 -6.99
CA GLU A 280 -24.74 -7.07 -6.27
C GLU A 280 -23.41 -7.20 -5.51
N ALA A 281 -22.69 -6.09 -5.38
CA ALA A 281 -21.46 -6.00 -4.61
C ALA A 281 -21.38 -4.64 -3.90
N ARG A 282 -21.17 -4.65 -2.59
CA ARG A 282 -21.02 -3.42 -1.82
C ARG A 282 -19.62 -2.83 -2.07
N LEU A 283 -19.52 -1.51 -2.22
CA LEU A 283 -18.23 -0.84 -2.44
C LEU A 283 -17.23 -1.12 -1.31
N GLY A 284 -17.69 -1.20 -0.06
CA GLY A 284 -16.84 -1.52 1.09
C GLY A 284 -16.34 -2.96 1.18
N GLU A 285 -16.74 -3.85 0.27
CA GLU A 285 -16.31 -5.26 0.22
C GLU A 285 -15.34 -5.55 -0.93
N ILE A 286 -15.13 -4.57 -1.84
CA ILE A 286 -14.33 -4.74 -3.05
C ILE A 286 -13.07 -3.87 -3.04
N CYS A 287 -11.94 -4.44 -3.43
CA CYS A 287 -10.68 -3.71 -3.62
C CYS A 287 -10.43 -3.28 -5.07
N GLN A 288 -11.07 -3.90 -6.06
CA GLN A 288 -10.94 -3.57 -7.48
C GLN A 288 -12.06 -4.21 -8.30
N VAL A 289 -12.38 -3.63 -9.46
CA VAL A 289 -13.33 -4.16 -10.44
C VAL A 289 -12.58 -4.53 -11.71
N ASN A 290 -12.73 -5.78 -12.18
CA ASN A 290 -12.07 -6.29 -13.38
C ASN A 290 -13.11 -6.58 -14.46
N LEU A 291 -13.13 -5.78 -15.53
CA LEU A 291 -14.05 -5.90 -16.66
C LEU A 291 -13.37 -6.69 -17.79
N MET A 292 -13.94 -7.82 -18.18
CA MET A 292 -13.35 -8.72 -19.18
C MET A 292 -14.21 -8.84 -20.42
N GLY A 293 -13.72 -8.29 -21.53
CA GLY A 293 -14.41 -8.27 -22.82
C GLY A 293 -15.54 -7.26 -22.89
N ASN A 294 -16.70 -7.64 -23.43
CA ASN A 294 -17.84 -6.74 -23.66
C ASN A 294 -18.69 -6.56 -22.39
N VAL A 295 -18.19 -5.78 -21.45
CA VAL A 295 -18.90 -5.36 -20.23
C VAL A 295 -19.08 -3.85 -20.25
N GLN A 296 -20.30 -3.36 -20.06
CA GLN A 296 -20.60 -1.93 -19.97
C GLN A 296 -20.59 -1.46 -18.52
N ILE A 297 -20.07 -0.28 -18.26
CA ILE A 297 -20.11 0.37 -16.95
C ILE A 297 -20.65 1.78 -17.06
N SER A 298 -21.56 2.18 -16.18
CA SER A 298 -22.12 3.53 -16.19
C SER A 298 -21.13 4.55 -15.63
N THR A 299 -21.21 5.79 -16.09
CA THR A 299 -20.37 6.90 -15.59
C THR A 299 -20.52 7.09 -14.08
N GLN A 300 -21.75 6.97 -13.55
CA GLN A 300 -22.01 7.08 -12.11
C GLN A 300 -21.33 5.96 -11.29
N ALA A 301 -21.24 4.75 -11.86
CA ALA A 301 -20.50 3.67 -11.21
C ALA A 301 -18.99 3.95 -11.22
N VAL A 302 -18.45 4.45 -12.34
CA VAL A 302 -17.03 4.85 -12.44
C VAL A 302 -16.72 5.97 -11.45
N GLN A 303 -17.54 7.03 -11.37
CA GLN A 303 -17.37 8.13 -10.41
C GLN A 303 -17.34 7.62 -8.97
N GLY A 304 -18.33 6.81 -8.56
CA GLY A 304 -18.37 6.27 -7.21
C GLY A 304 -17.20 5.34 -6.88
N LEU A 305 -16.69 4.59 -7.87
CA LEU A 305 -15.49 3.77 -7.70
C LEU A 305 -14.23 4.65 -7.56
N CYS A 306 -14.10 5.72 -8.34
CA CYS A 306 -13.01 6.68 -8.21
C CYS A 306 -13.03 7.39 -6.85
N GLU A 307 -14.20 7.82 -6.37
CA GLU A 307 -14.39 8.43 -5.04
C GLU A 307 -14.00 7.46 -3.91
N ALA A 308 -14.38 6.18 -4.04
CA ALA A 308 -14.03 5.13 -3.09
C ALA A 308 -12.57 4.62 -3.21
N GLY A 309 -11.78 5.15 -4.15
CA GLY A 309 -10.41 4.68 -4.39
C GLY A 309 -10.32 3.25 -4.94
N ILE A 310 -11.39 2.74 -5.55
CA ILE A 310 -11.48 1.39 -6.11
C ILE A 310 -11.14 1.43 -7.60
N PRO A 311 -10.02 0.84 -8.05
CA PRO A 311 -9.62 0.85 -9.44
C PRO A 311 -10.53 -0.02 -10.32
N VAL A 312 -10.77 0.44 -11.55
CA VAL A 312 -11.44 -0.33 -12.61
C VAL A 312 -10.42 -0.75 -13.64
N CYS A 313 -10.23 -2.05 -13.79
CA CYS A 313 -9.26 -2.67 -14.69
C CYS A 313 -9.96 -3.23 -15.92
N TYR A 314 -9.45 -2.94 -17.11
CA TYR A 314 -10.04 -3.33 -18.40
C TYR A 314 -9.21 -4.40 -19.06
N PHE A 315 -9.87 -5.48 -19.48
CA PHE A 315 -9.25 -6.59 -20.19
C PHE A 315 -9.99 -6.91 -21.50
N SER A 316 -9.24 -7.41 -22.48
CA SER A 316 -9.87 -8.11 -23.59
C SER A 316 -10.51 -9.41 -23.10
N MET A 317 -11.35 -10.01 -23.95
CA MET A 317 -11.90 -11.34 -23.68
C MET A 317 -10.81 -12.43 -23.55
N GLY A 318 -9.67 -12.25 -24.21
CA GLY A 318 -8.50 -13.15 -24.13
C GLY A 318 -7.58 -12.89 -22.93
N GLY A 319 -7.90 -11.92 -22.05
CA GLY A 319 -7.10 -11.60 -20.86
C GLY A 319 -5.97 -10.58 -21.10
N TRP A 320 -5.95 -9.90 -22.25
CA TRP A 320 -5.02 -8.80 -22.46
C TRP A 320 -5.44 -7.58 -21.62
N PHE A 321 -4.54 -7.10 -20.77
CA PHE A 321 -4.77 -5.93 -19.92
C PHE A 321 -4.60 -4.64 -20.75
N TYR A 322 -5.67 -3.88 -20.90
CA TYR A 322 -5.68 -2.63 -21.66
C TYR A 322 -5.30 -1.42 -20.83
N GLY A 323 -5.75 -1.36 -19.59
CA GLY A 323 -5.53 -0.19 -18.74
C GLY A 323 -6.39 -0.19 -17.50
N ILE A 324 -6.32 0.94 -16.79
CA ILE A 324 -6.94 1.15 -15.49
C ILE A 324 -7.57 2.54 -15.41
N THR A 325 -8.73 2.65 -14.77
CA THR A 325 -9.29 3.92 -14.30
C THR A 325 -9.15 3.99 -12.78
N THR A 326 -8.55 5.06 -12.29
CA THR A 326 -8.40 5.36 -10.86
C THR A 326 -8.86 6.78 -10.57
N GLY A 327 -9.20 7.07 -9.30
CA GLY A 327 -9.43 8.44 -8.84
C GLY A 327 -8.13 9.27 -8.80
N LEU A 328 -8.26 10.54 -8.38
CA LEU A 328 -7.14 11.49 -8.29
C LEU A 328 -6.27 11.26 -7.02
N ASN A 329 -6.00 10.01 -6.68
CA ASN A 329 -5.35 9.64 -5.41
C ASN A 329 -3.82 9.71 -5.46
N GLN A 330 -3.22 9.96 -6.64
CA GLN A 330 -1.76 9.98 -6.82
C GLN A 330 -1.17 11.35 -6.47
N LYS A 331 -1.18 11.72 -5.19
CA LYS A 331 -0.74 13.04 -4.72
C LYS A 331 0.78 13.12 -4.49
N ASN A 332 1.44 12.00 -4.13
CA ASN A 332 2.88 12.00 -3.86
C ASN A 332 3.71 12.07 -5.14
N VAL A 333 4.11 13.30 -5.50
CA VAL A 333 5.01 13.59 -6.64
C VAL A 333 6.48 13.28 -6.28
N PHE A 334 6.88 13.35 -5.01
CA PHE A 334 8.28 13.25 -4.61
C PHE A 334 8.83 11.84 -4.78
N LEU A 335 8.04 10.82 -4.42
CA LEU A 335 8.41 9.42 -4.67
C LEU A 335 8.66 9.16 -6.17
N ARG A 336 7.77 9.67 -7.06
CA ARG A 336 7.95 9.53 -8.52
C ARG A 336 9.19 10.25 -9.01
N ARG A 337 9.47 11.47 -8.53
CA ARG A 337 10.71 12.18 -8.89
C ARG A 337 11.96 11.38 -8.51
N SER A 338 11.97 10.79 -7.32
CA SER A 338 13.06 9.92 -6.86
C SER A 338 13.14 8.64 -7.70
N GLN A 339 12.00 8.02 -8.03
CA GLN A 339 11.93 6.86 -8.93
C GLN A 339 12.58 7.17 -10.29
N PHE A 340 12.21 8.29 -10.94
CA PHE A 340 12.77 8.68 -12.24
C PHE A 340 14.29 8.89 -12.14
N ARG A 341 14.76 9.61 -11.12
CA ARG A 341 16.20 9.86 -10.92
C ARG A 341 16.99 8.58 -10.71
N LEU A 342 16.49 7.66 -9.87
CA LEU A 342 17.16 6.39 -9.59
C LEU A 342 17.09 5.40 -10.75
N ALA A 343 16.08 5.50 -11.62
CA ALA A 343 15.99 4.69 -12.83
C ALA A 343 17.08 5.03 -13.85
N GLU A 344 17.69 6.21 -13.76
CA GLU A 344 18.84 6.63 -14.57
C GLU A 344 20.19 6.28 -13.93
N GLN A 345 20.21 5.79 -12.67
CA GLN A 345 21.43 5.45 -11.95
C GLN A 345 21.78 3.97 -12.12
N GLU A 346 22.78 3.69 -12.94
CA GLU A 346 23.19 2.32 -13.29
C GLU A 346 23.47 1.44 -12.05
N TYR A 347 24.12 2.00 -11.03
CA TYR A 347 24.43 1.26 -9.80
C TYR A 347 23.16 0.80 -9.08
N PHE A 348 22.14 1.67 -8.99
CA PHE A 348 20.86 1.36 -8.34
C PHE A 348 20.07 0.34 -9.15
N VAL A 349 19.94 0.58 -10.46
CA VAL A 349 19.28 -0.34 -11.40
C VAL A 349 19.87 -1.74 -11.29
N ARG A 350 21.20 -1.86 -11.33
CA ARG A 350 21.89 -3.15 -11.22
C ARG A 350 21.69 -3.82 -9.86
N ALA A 351 21.79 -3.07 -8.77
CA ALA A 351 21.60 -3.61 -7.42
C ALA A 351 20.19 -4.18 -7.24
N LEU A 352 19.17 -3.43 -7.64
CA LEU A 352 17.76 -3.88 -7.56
C LEU A 352 17.51 -5.07 -8.51
N ALA A 353 17.97 -5.01 -9.74
CA ALA A 353 17.80 -6.07 -10.73
C ALA A 353 18.41 -7.41 -10.26
N ARG A 354 19.60 -7.39 -9.65
CA ARG A 354 20.23 -8.59 -9.05
C ARG A 354 19.32 -9.24 -8.01
N ARG A 355 18.71 -8.43 -7.13
CA ARG A 355 17.78 -8.92 -6.09
C ARG A 355 16.53 -9.54 -6.71
N LEU A 356 15.91 -8.87 -7.67
CA LEU A 356 14.69 -9.34 -8.33
C LEU A 356 14.91 -10.65 -9.09
N VAL A 357 15.96 -10.73 -9.90
CA VAL A 357 16.28 -11.92 -10.71
C VAL A 357 16.75 -13.07 -9.81
N GLY A 358 17.62 -12.80 -8.83
CA GLY A 358 18.04 -13.80 -7.84
C GLY A 358 16.86 -14.38 -7.07
N GLY A 359 15.94 -13.53 -6.61
CA GLY A 359 14.71 -13.93 -5.92
C GLY A 359 13.80 -14.79 -6.80
N LYS A 360 13.63 -14.43 -8.08
CA LYS A 360 12.90 -15.25 -9.06
C LYS A 360 13.49 -16.65 -9.20
N ILE A 361 14.81 -16.73 -9.44
CA ILE A 361 15.50 -18.02 -9.66
C ILE A 361 15.40 -18.90 -8.41
N ARG A 362 15.58 -18.33 -7.23
CA ARG A 362 15.41 -19.05 -5.96
C ARG A 362 13.99 -19.59 -5.81
N ASN A 363 12.97 -18.78 -6.08
CA ASN A 363 11.57 -19.19 -5.99
C ASN A 363 11.20 -20.25 -7.05
N GLN A 364 11.76 -20.18 -8.26
CA GLN A 364 11.63 -21.23 -9.29
C GLN A 364 12.21 -22.56 -8.81
N ARG A 365 13.42 -22.54 -8.24
CA ARG A 365 14.05 -23.73 -7.67
C ARG A 365 13.21 -24.33 -6.54
N THR A 366 12.71 -23.50 -5.64
CA THR A 366 11.85 -23.95 -4.53
C THR A 366 10.53 -24.55 -5.05
N LEU A 367 9.93 -23.98 -6.08
CA LEU A 367 8.70 -24.52 -6.66
C LEU A 367 8.92 -25.91 -7.28
N LEU A 368 10.02 -26.11 -8.04
CA LEU A 368 10.42 -27.42 -8.55
C LEU A 368 10.62 -28.43 -7.42
N GLN A 369 11.39 -28.08 -6.38
CA GLN A 369 11.66 -28.95 -5.24
C GLN A 369 10.40 -29.44 -4.53
N ARG A 370 9.35 -28.61 -4.49
CA ARG A 370 8.12 -28.91 -3.76
C ARG A 370 7.06 -29.64 -4.58
N ASN A 371 7.03 -29.44 -5.89
CA ASN A 371 5.92 -29.87 -6.71
C ASN A 371 6.30 -30.91 -7.79
N HIS A 372 7.58 -31.01 -8.16
CA HIS A 372 8.03 -31.97 -9.15
C HIS A 372 8.10 -33.37 -8.53
N VAL A 373 7.57 -34.37 -9.23
CA VAL A 373 7.55 -35.77 -8.75
C VAL A 373 8.98 -36.28 -8.51
N GLU A 374 9.88 -36.02 -9.47
CA GLU A 374 11.29 -36.44 -9.41
C GLU A 374 12.18 -35.32 -10.01
N PRO A 375 12.52 -34.26 -9.23
CA PRO A 375 13.26 -33.11 -9.75
C PRO A 375 14.70 -33.50 -10.12
N LYS A 376 15.14 -33.14 -11.32
CA LYS A 376 16.49 -33.43 -11.79
C LYS A 376 17.52 -32.67 -10.97
N ARG A 377 18.46 -33.39 -10.38
CA ARG A 377 19.56 -32.79 -9.58
C ARG A 377 20.35 -31.75 -10.38
N ALA A 378 20.60 -32.01 -11.68
CA ALA A 378 21.30 -31.08 -12.56
C ALA A 378 20.53 -29.75 -12.73
N THR A 379 19.19 -29.80 -12.88
CA THR A 379 18.34 -28.60 -12.97
C THR A 379 18.41 -27.78 -11.68
N LEU A 380 18.28 -28.44 -10.51
CA LEU A 380 18.34 -27.75 -9.23
C LEU A 380 19.73 -27.14 -8.93
N ALA A 381 20.81 -27.85 -9.28
CA ALA A 381 22.18 -27.34 -9.16
C ALA A 381 22.43 -26.17 -10.12
N GLY A 382 21.99 -26.28 -11.37
CA GLY A 382 22.11 -25.21 -12.35
C GLY A 382 21.34 -23.94 -11.97
N LEU A 383 20.12 -24.08 -11.41
CA LEU A 383 19.37 -22.94 -10.89
C LEU A 383 20.07 -22.27 -9.70
N LYS A 384 20.70 -23.06 -8.79
CA LYS A 384 21.49 -22.51 -7.67
C LYS A 384 22.71 -21.74 -8.20
N GLU A 385 23.42 -22.28 -9.18
CA GLU A 385 24.52 -21.58 -9.83
C GLU A 385 24.09 -20.27 -10.48
N MET A 386 22.93 -20.27 -11.18
CA MET A 386 22.39 -19.05 -11.79
C MET A 386 22.00 -18.01 -10.74
N GLU A 387 21.46 -18.40 -9.59
CA GLU A 387 21.18 -17.51 -8.45
C GLU A 387 22.47 -16.84 -7.96
N GLU A 388 23.54 -17.61 -7.74
CA GLU A 388 24.83 -17.11 -7.29
C GLU A 388 25.49 -16.17 -8.33
N ARG A 389 25.37 -16.49 -9.60
CA ARG A 389 25.86 -15.64 -10.70
C ARG A 389 25.08 -14.34 -10.82
N ALA A 390 23.74 -14.40 -10.65
CA ALA A 390 22.90 -13.21 -10.66
C ALA A 390 23.32 -12.21 -9.57
N ALA A 391 23.68 -12.67 -8.38
CA ALA A 391 24.14 -11.82 -7.29
C ALA A 391 25.46 -11.07 -7.61
N ARG A 392 26.28 -11.60 -8.52
CA ARG A 392 27.62 -11.06 -8.88
C ARG A 392 27.68 -10.41 -10.26
N SER A 393 26.58 -10.41 -11.04
CA SER A 393 26.58 -9.94 -12.43
C SER A 393 27.11 -8.50 -12.54
N ALA A 394 27.93 -8.22 -13.54
CA ALA A 394 28.54 -6.90 -13.72
C ALA A 394 27.60 -5.89 -14.41
N SER A 395 26.62 -6.38 -15.19
CA SER A 395 25.70 -5.53 -15.95
C SER A 395 24.27 -6.12 -16.00
N VAL A 396 23.32 -5.32 -16.44
CA VAL A 396 21.92 -5.74 -16.67
C VAL A 396 21.84 -6.71 -17.85
N GLU A 397 22.68 -6.54 -18.88
CA GLU A 397 22.75 -7.42 -20.06
C GLU A 397 23.22 -8.82 -19.67
N GLU A 398 24.24 -8.93 -18.82
CA GLU A 398 24.68 -10.21 -18.27
C GLU A 398 23.55 -10.87 -17.47
N LEU A 399 22.84 -10.07 -16.65
CA LEU A 399 21.73 -10.54 -15.84
C LEU A 399 20.56 -11.06 -16.69
N LEU A 400 20.26 -10.43 -17.83
CA LEU A 400 19.27 -10.92 -18.80
C LEU A 400 19.67 -12.29 -19.37
N GLY A 401 20.97 -12.50 -19.66
CA GLY A 401 21.49 -13.79 -20.09
C GLY A 401 21.37 -14.88 -19.03
N ILE A 402 21.67 -14.55 -17.77
CA ILE A 402 21.54 -15.45 -16.61
C ILE A 402 20.06 -15.82 -16.41
N GLU A 403 19.15 -14.84 -16.41
CA GLU A 403 17.70 -15.05 -16.29
C GLU A 403 17.16 -15.96 -17.40
N GLY A 404 17.58 -15.71 -18.65
CA GLY A 404 17.19 -16.52 -19.79
C GLY A 404 17.63 -17.98 -19.66
N ASN A 405 18.86 -18.23 -19.19
CA ASN A 405 19.37 -19.58 -18.95
C ASN A 405 18.64 -20.26 -17.77
N ALA A 406 18.41 -19.56 -16.68
CA ALA A 406 17.61 -20.06 -15.56
C ALA A 406 16.18 -20.42 -16.01
N ALA A 407 15.53 -19.57 -16.81
CA ALA A 407 14.22 -19.85 -17.37
C ALA A 407 14.22 -21.11 -18.28
N ARG A 408 15.27 -21.31 -19.08
CA ARG A 408 15.42 -22.51 -19.91
C ARG A 408 15.51 -23.78 -19.06
N LEU A 409 16.31 -23.76 -17.98
CA LEU A 409 16.43 -24.87 -17.05
C LEU A 409 15.10 -25.15 -16.35
N TYR A 410 14.47 -24.12 -15.80
CA TYR A 410 13.20 -24.23 -15.08
C TYR A 410 12.07 -24.77 -15.95
N PHE A 411 11.83 -24.16 -17.10
CA PHE A 411 10.78 -24.60 -18.03
C PHE A 411 11.10 -25.93 -18.73
N GLY A 412 12.39 -26.30 -18.82
CA GLY A 412 12.78 -27.64 -19.30
C GLY A 412 12.36 -28.77 -18.38
N ASP A 413 12.12 -28.49 -17.10
CA ASP A 413 11.71 -29.47 -16.09
C ASP A 413 10.26 -29.27 -15.60
N PHE A 414 9.55 -28.28 -16.17
CA PHE A 414 8.21 -27.85 -15.72
C PHE A 414 7.15 -28.97 -15.83
N ALA A 415 7.24 -29.82 -16.86
CA ALA A 415 6.30 -30.91 -17.12
C ALA A 415 6.14 -31.87 -15.93
N GLY A 416 7.21 -32.14 -15.19
CA GLY A 416 7.17 -33.07 -14.06
C GLY A 416 6.41 -32.56 -12.83
N MET A 417 5.90 -31.30 -12.87
CA MET A 417 5.00 -30.76 -11.87
C MET A 417 3.51 -30.92 -12.26
N ILE A 418 3.22 -31.28 -13.51
CA ILE A 418 1.86 -31.52 -14.02
C ILE A 418 1.52 -33.00 -13.81
N LYS A 419 0.44 -33.26 -13.05
CA LYS A 419 -0.03 -34.61 -12.81
C LYS A 419 -0.78 -35.14 -14.05
N PRO A 420 -0.55 -36.39 -14.47
CA PRO A 420 -1.32 -37.00 -15.55
C PRO A 420 -2.81 -37.01 -15.19
N ASP A 421 -3.67 -36.65 -16.15
CA ASP A 421 -5.12 -36.82 -16.03
C ASP A 421 -5.56 -38.05 -16.83
N GLU A 422 -6.06 -39.05 -16.14
CA GLU A 422 -6.56 -40.29 -16.78
C GLU A 422 -7.74 -40.04 -17.74
N ASN A 423 -8.46 -38.93 -17.57
CA ASN A 423 -9.60 -38.55 -18.40
C ASN A 423 -9.21 -37.73 -19.66
N GLU A 424 -7.94 -37.36 -19.83
CA GLU A 424 -7.46 -36.59 -20.98
C GLU A 424 -7.37 -37.39 -22.28
N ALA A 425 -7.41 -38.74 -22.22
CA ALA A 425 -7.18 -39.58 -23.39
C ALA A 425 -8.13 -39.31 -24.58
N ALA A 426 -9.32 -38.78 -24.32
CA ALA A 426 -10.34 -38.45 -25.33
C ALA A 426 -10.40 -36.96 -25.69
N ALA A 427 -9.58 -36.09 -25.12
CA ALA A 427 -9.62 -34.64 -25.37
C ALA A 427 -8.77 -34.25 -26.58
N GLU A 428 -9.26 -33.33 -27.41
CA GLU A 428 -8.54 -32.79 -28.57
C GLU A 428 -7.31 -31.97 -28.14
N LEU A 429 -7.40 -31.27 -27.00
CA LEU A 429 -6.35 -30.50 -26.40
C LEU A 429 -5.92 -31.16 -25.08
N ARG A 430 -4.61 -31.27 -24.84
CA ARG A 430 -4.03 -31.88 -23.65
C ARG A 430 -3.12 -30.91 -22.92
N PHE A 431 -2.83 -31.20 -21.66
CA PHE A 431 -1.85 -30.43 -20.88
C PHE A 431 -0.39 -30.85 -21.21
N ASP A 432 -0.13 -31.12 -22.48
CA ASP A 432 1.21 -31.41 -22.96
C ASP A 432 2.11 -30.19 -22.84
N TRP A 433 3.32 -30.40 -22.32
CA TRP A 433 4.29 -29.36 -22.18
C TRP A 433 5.43 -29.49 -23.19
N ASN A 434 5.46 -28.61 -24.19
CA ASN A 434 6.49 -28.55 -25.25
C ASN A 434 7.34 -27.29 -25.17
N GLY A 435 7.59 -26.82 -23.94
CA GLY A 435 8.34 -25.59 -23.69
C GLY A 435 7.49 -24.32 -23.70
N ARG A 436 8.09 -23.23 -23.31
CA ARG A 436 7.42 -21.93 -23.17
C ARG A 436 7.19 -21.25 -24.52
N ASN A 437 5.93 -21.05 -24.91
CA ASN A 437 5.53 -20.24 -26.05
C ASN A 437 4.55 -19.14 -25.61
N ARG A 438 4.58 -17.95 -26.26
CA ARG A 438 3.93 -16.75 -25.67
C ARG A 438 2.95 -16.02 -26.58
N ARG A 439 3.18 -15.98 -27.88
CA ARG A 439 2.44 -15.06 -28.77
C ARG A 439 2.25 -15.68 -30.16
N PRO A 440 1.13 -16.30 -30.38
CA PRO A 440 0.07 -16.69 -29.45
C PRO A 440 0.43 -17.96 -28.65
N PRO A 441 -0.23 -18.27 -27.50
CA PRO A 441 -0.08 -19.54 -26.81
C PRO A 441 -0.66 -20.67 -27.67
N ARG A 442 0.07 -21.80 -27.80
CA ARG A 442 -0.27 -22.89 -28.72
C ARG A 442 -0.81 -24.14 -28.01
N ASP A 443 -0.79 -24.12 -26.68
CA ASP A 443 -1.23 -25.22 -25.82
C ASP A 443 -1.92 -24.68 -24.56
N PRO A 444 -2.71 -25.51 -23.86
CA PRO A 444 -3.45 -25.14 -22.67
C PRO A 444 -2.60 -24.57 -21.54
N VAL A 445 -1.43 -25.16 -21.25
CA VAL A 445 -0.55 -24.72 -20.16
C VAL A 445 -0.02 -23.32 -20.43
N ASN A 446 0.46 -23.07 -21.66
CA ASN A 446 0.93 -21.76 -22.06
C ASN A 446 -0.19 -20.71 -22.12
N ALA A 447 -1.43 -21.10 -22.41
CA ALA A 447 -2.60 -20.21 -22.35
C ALA A 447 -2.88 -19.76 -20.90
N LEU A 448 -2.87 -20.71 -19.94
CA LEU A 448 -3.01 -20.42 -18.51
C LEU A 448 -1.89 -19.53 -17.97
N LEU A 449 -0.63 -19.86 -18.26
CA LEU A 449 0.53 -19.05 -17.86
C LEU A 449 0.46 -17.62 -18.42
N SER A 450 0.01 -17.48 -19.68
CA SER A 450 -0.08 -16.16 -20.31
C SER A 450 -1.19 -15.30 -19.69
N LEU A 451 -2.36 -15.90 -19.41
CA LEU A 451 -3.45 -15.24 -18.70
C LEU A 451 -3.02 -14.86 -17.27
N GLY A 452 -2.41 -15.79 -16.53
CA GLY A 452 -1.98 -15.57 -15.16
C GLY A 452 -0.94 -14.45 -15.05
N TYR A 453 0.05 -14.39 -15.93
CA TYR A 453 1.01 -13.30 -15.94
C TYR A 453 0.38 -11.95 -16.29
N SER A 454 -0.63 -11.92 -17.15
CA SER A 454 -1.39 -10.69 -17.43
C SER A 454 -2.16 -10.20 -16.20
N VAL A 455 -2.79 -11.12 -15.46
CA VAL A 455 -3.51 -10.81 -14.21
C VAL A 455 -2.55 -10.33 -13.13
N LEU A 456 -1.42 -11.01 -12.94
CA LEU A 456 -0.40 -10.58 -11.95
C LEU A 456 0.23 -9.24 -12.31
N THR A 457 0.47 -8.96 -13.60
CA THR A 457 0.93 -7.65 -14.07
C THR A 457 -0.06 -6.56 -13.68
N LYS A 458 -1.37 -6.80 -13.87
CA LYS A 458 -2.43 -5.88 -13.45
C LYS A 458 -2.43 -5.66 -11.93
N ASP A 459 -2.31 -6.72 -11.12
CA ASP A 459 -2.31 -6.59 -9.65
C ASP A 459 -1.14 -5.75 -9.16
N LEU A 460 0.06 -5.95 -9.73
CA LEU A 460 1.22 -5.12 -9.40
C LEU A 460 1.14 -3.70 -9.98
N THR A 461 0.50 -3.51 -11.13
CA THR A 461 0.20 -2.17 -11.64
C THR A 461 -0.69 -1.40 -10.66
N VAL A 462 -1.73 -2.06 -10.13
CA VAL A 462 -2.60 -1.49 -9.09
C VAL A 462 -1.80 -1.19 -7.81
N ALA A 463 -0.93 -2.11 -7.38
CA ALA A 463 -0.08 -1.89 -6.20
C ALA A 463 0.90 -0.72 -6.40
N CYS A 464 1.51 -0.59 -7.57
CA CYS A 464 2.37 0.55 -7.91
C CYS A 464 1.60 1.88 -7.80
N TYR A 465 0.41 1.95 -8.37
CA TYR A 465 -0.44 3.14 -8.26
C TYR A 465 -0.85 3.43 -6.82
N ALA A 466 -1.22 2.42 -6.02
CA ALA A 466 -1.60 2.59 -4.63
C ALA A 466 -0.45 3.11 -3.74
N VAL A 467 0.79 2.80 -4.09
CA VAL A 467 2.00 3.29 -3.41
C VAL A 467 2.41 4.69 -3.89
N GLY A 468 2.01 5.09 -5.09
CA GLY A 468 2.34 6.39 -5.68
C GLY A 468 3.45 6.32 -6.74
N PHE A 469 3.81 5.14 -7.22
CA PHE A 469 4.76 4.95 -8.31
C PHE A 469 4.15 5.23 -9.69
N ASP A 470 5.02 5.53 -10.65
CA ASP A 470 4.72 5.38 -12.06
C ASP A 470 5.02 3.92 -12.47
N PRO A 471 4.01 3.10 -12.81
CA PRO A 471 4.21 1.69 -13.15
C PRO A 471 4.97 1.47 -14.45
N TYR A 472 5.13 2.49 -15.30
CA TYR A 472 5.81 2.40 -16.60
C TYR A 472 7.31 2.64 -16.50
N VAL A 473 7.79 3.25 -15.42
CA VAL A 473 9.22 3.49 -15.17
C VAL A 473 9.78 2.36 -14.31
N GLY A 474 10.36 1.36 -14.97
CA GLY A 474 11.04 0.22 -14.34
C GLY A 474 12.54 0.46 -14.20
N PHE A 475 13.18 -0.50 -13.53
CA PHE A 475 14.64 -0.51 -13.31
C PHE A 475 15.30 -1.62 -14.12
N TYR A 476 14.81 -2.85 -14.02
CA TYR A 476 15.34 -4.00 -14.77
C TYR A 476 14.74 -4.10 -16.17
N HIS A 477 13.42 -3.98 -16.27
CA HIS A 477 12.76 -3.92 -17.58
C HIS A 477 12.83 -2.51 -18.14
N GLN A 478 13.48 -2.35 -19.27
CA GLN A 478 13.57 -1.06 -19.96
C GLN A 478 12.18 -0.54 -20.36
N PRO A 479 11.93 0.75 -20.20
CA PRO A 479 10.66 1.37 -20.60
C PRO A 479 10.37 1.12 -22.09
N ARG A 480 9.15 0.66 -22.38
CA ARG A 480 8.64 0.50 -23.74
C ARG A 480 7.20 0.98 -23.77
N PHE A 481 6.80 1.55 -24.89
CA PHE A 481 5.46 2.06 -25.08
C PHE A 481 4.38 1.04 -24.63
N GLY A 482 3.47 1.47 -23.75
CA GLY A 482 2.36 0.67 -23.24
C GLY A 482 2.74 -0.52 -22.33
N ARG A 483 3.99 -0.60 -21.85
CA ARG A 483 4.48 -1.70 -21.00
C ARG A 483 4.73 -1.21 -19.57
N PRO A 484 3.99 -1.70 -18.55
CA PRO A 484 4.20 -1.31 -17.16
C PRO A 484 5.48 -1.97 -16.60
N ALA A 485 6.64 -1.35 -16.89
CA ALA A 485 7.96 -1.91 -16.65
C ALA A 485 8.23 -2.18 -15.15
N LEU A 486 7.84 -1.27 -14.24
CA LEU A 486 8.01 -1.48 -12.80
C LEU A 486 7.15 -2.63 -12.28
N ALA A 487 5.90 -2.75 -12.75
CA ALA A 487 5.05 -3.87 -12.37
C ALA A 487 5.65 -5.21 -12.85
N LEU A 488 6.30 -5.22 -14.02
CA LEU A 488 7.02 -6.39 -14.52
C LEU A 488 8.27 -6.71 -13.69
N ASP A 489 8.99 -5.69 -13.20
CA ASP A 489 10.13 -5.85 -12.32
C ASP A 489 9.71 -6.53 -11.00
N LEU A 490 8.74 -5.93 -10.31
CA LEU A 490 8.23 -6.43 -9.04
C LEU A 490 7.57 -7.81 -9.16
N MET A 491 7.06 -8.14 -10.34
CA MET A 491 6.43 -9.43 -10.61
C MET A 491 7.43 -10.59 -10.66
N GLU A 492 8.70 -10.36 -11.00
CA GLU A 492 9.65 -11.44 -11.26
C GLU A 492 9.75 -12.47 -10.13
N PRO A 493 9.95 -12.11 -8.86
CA PRO A 493 9.99 -13.06 -7.76
C PRO A 493 8.66 -13.81 -7.54
N PHE A 494 7.53 -13.21 -7.93
CA PHE A 494 6.19 -13.74 -7.70
C PHE A 494 5.66 -14.60 -8.83
N ARG A 495 6.27 -14.57 -10.01
CA ARG A 495 5.86 -15.44 -11.14
C ARG A 495 5.73 -16.90 -10.74
N PRO A 496 6.76 -17.54 -10.17
CA PRO A 496 6.65 -18.95 -9.77
C PRO A 496 5.71 -19.14 -8.58
N LEU A 497 5.74 -18.21 -7.62
CA LEU A 497 4.98 -18.35 -6.38
C LEU A 497 3.46 -18.19 -6.55
N ILE A 498 3.02 -17.33 -7.44
CA ILE A 498 1.61 -17.03 -7.65
C ILE A 498 1.10 -17.69 -8.91
N VAL A 499 1.63 -17.31 -10.07
CA VAL A 499 1.05 -17.74 -11.36
C VAL A 499 1.33 -19.20 -11.65
N ASP A 500 2.61 -19.62 -11.63
CA ASP A 500 2.96 -21.01 -11.97
C ASP A 500 2.31 -21.97 -10.97
N SER A 501 2.31 -21.60 -9.66
CA SER A 501 1.63 -22.37 -8.62
C SER A 501 0.10 -22.42 -8.82
N ALA A 502 -0.55 -21.32 -9.23
CA ALA A 502 -1.99 -21.31 -9.51
C ALA A 502 -2.34 -22.16 -10.74
N VAL A 503 -1.50 -22.11 -11.79
CA VAL A 503 -1.64 -22.95 -12.99
C VAL A 503 -1.55 -24.44 -12.63
N LEU A 504 -0.52 -24.81 -11.87
CA LEU A 504 -0.36 -26.19 -11.39
C LEU A 504 -1.55 -26.63 -10.53
N THR A 505 -2.02 -25.77 -9.64
CA THR A 505 -3.21 -26.06 -8.83
C THR A 505 -4.44 -26.23 -9.71
N ALA A 506 -4.70 -25.31 -10.65
CA ALA A 506 -5.87 -25.38 -11.55
C ALA A 506 -5.92 -26.68 -12.34
N ILE A 507 -4.79 -27.12 -12.87
CA ILE A 507 -4.67 -28.38 -13.64
C ILE A 507 -4.76 -29.59 -12.70
N ASN A 508 -3.89 -29.66 -11.71
CA ASN A 508 -3.70 -30.84 -10.87
C ASN A 508 -4.89 -31.15 -9.94
N THR A 509 -5.80 -30.18 -9.73
CA THR A 509 -7.04 -30.38 -8.95
C THR A 509 -8.30 -30.43 -9.82
N GLY A 510 -8.17 -30.37 -11.15
CA GLY A 510 -9.30 -30.39 -12.06
C GLY A 510 -10.20 -29.15 -12.04
N MET A 511 -9.73 -28.02 -11.49
CA MET A 511 -10.47 -26.75 -11.57
C MET A 511 -10.57 -26.25 -13.01
N VAL A 512 -9.59 -26.60 -13.84
CA VAL A 512 -9.57 -26.41 -15.28
C VAL A 512 -9.22 -27.75 -15.92
N THR A 513 -10.02 -28.16 -16.88
CA THR A 513 -9.87 -29.43 -17.62
C THR A 513 -9.52 -29.15 -19.08
N ALA A 514 -9.06 -30.15 -19.80
CA ALA A 514 -8.78 -30.06 -21.24
C ALA A 514 -9.98 -29.58 -22.07
N ARG A 515 -11.21 -29.83 -21.62
CA ARG A 515 -12.48 -29.41 -22.28
C ARG A 515 -12.76 -27.92 -22.14
N ASP A 516 -12.03 -27.24 -21.27
CA ASP A 516 -12.16 -25.81 -21.01
C ASP A 516 -11.37 -24.94 -21.99
N PHE A 517 -10.82 -25.54 -23.03
CA PHE A 517 -10.04 -24.84 -24.05
C PHE A 517 -10.63 -24.98 -25.44
N VAL A 518 -10.39 -23.99 -26.27
CA VAL A 518 -10.77 -23.96 -27.68
C VAL A 518 -9.61 -23.52 -28.55
N ARG A 519 -9.51 -24.06 -29.77
CA ARG A 519 -8.59 -23.52 -30.79
C ARG A 519 -9.23 -22.32 -31.48
N VAL A 520 -8.48 -21.21 -31.54
CA VAL A 520 -8.89 -19.99 -32.25
C VAL A 520 -7.75 -19.63 -33.21
N GLY A 521 -7.86 -20.01 -34.47
CA GLY A 521 -6.76 -19.90 -35.42
C GLY A 521 -5.54 -20.72 -34.98
N GLY A 522 -4.36 -20.10 -34.92
CA GLY A 522 -3.12 -20.77 -34.48
C GLY A 522 -2.89 -20.72 -32.95
N SER A 523 -3.89 -20.33 -32.17
CA SER A 523 -3.80 -20.17 -30.71
C SER A 523 -4.76 -21.05 -29.95
N VAL A 524 -4.48 -21.25 -28.65
CA VAL A 524 -5.37 -21.90 -27.68
C VAL A 524 -5.88 -20.86 -26.70
N ALA A 525 -7.20 -20.82 -26.48
CA ALA A 525 -7.87 -19.90 -25.59
C ALA A 525 -8.78 -20.64 -24.59
N LEU A 526 -9.00 -20.06 -23.41
CA LEU A 526 -9.94 -20.59 -22.42
C LEU A 526 -11.38 -20.23 -22.76
N THR A 527 -12.30 -21.17 -22.53
CA THR A 527 -13.74 -20.91 -22.48
C THR A 527 -14.09 -20.00 -21.29
N THR A 528 -15.34 -19.53 -21.23
CA THR A 528 -15.83 -18.76 -20.07
C THR A 528 -15.76 -19.59 -18.78
N THR A 529 -16.08 -20.88 -18.84
CA THR A 529 -15.99 -21.82 -17.70
C THR A 529 -14.54 -21.99 -17.26
N GLY A 530 -13.63 -22.27 -18.21
CA GLY A 530 -12.20 -22.41 -17.92
C GLY A 530 -11.60 -21.16 -17.27
N ARG A 531 -12.00 -19.96 -17.73
CA ARG A 531 -11.57 -18.71 -17.08
C ARG A 531 -12.06 -18.61 -15.63
N LYS A 532 -13.32 -18.99 -15.34
CA LYS A 532 -13.85 -19.01 -13.96
C LYS A 532 -13.05 -19.97 -13.08
N GLY A 533 -12.76 -21.17 -13.60
CA GLY A 533 -11.93 -22.16 -12.90
C GLY A 533 -10.52 -21.63 -12.60
N PHE A 534 -9.88 -21.03 -13.59
CA PHE A 534 -8.54 -20.44 -13.40
C PHE A 534 -8.55 -19.27 -12.42
N PHE A 535 -9.49 -18.31 -12.52
CA PHE A 535 -9.58 -17.21 -11.56
C PHE A 535 -9.82 -17.71 -10.14
N ARG A 536 -10.62 -18.76 -9.95
CA ARG A 536 -10.79 -19.39 -8.64
C ARG A 536 -9.45 -19.91 -8.09
N ALA A 537 -8.67 -20.60 -8.89
CA ALA A 537 -7.34 -21.09 -8.49
C ALA A 537 -6.38 -19.93 -8.16
N TYR A 538 -6.39 -18.88 -9.00
CA TYR A 538 -5.57 -17.68 -8.80
C TYR A 538 -5.94 -16.96 -7.50
N GLU A 539 -7.23 -16.73 -7.24
CA GLU A 539 -7.70 -16.05 -6.02
C GLU A 539 -7.41 -16.87 -4.75
N LEU A 540 -7.61 -18.18 -4.78
CA LEU A 540 -7.20 -19.07 -3.68
C LEU A 540 -5.69 -18.95 -3.40
N ARG A 541 -4.88 -18.81 -4.44
CA ARG A 541 -3.44 -18.61 -4.29
C ARG A 541 -3.13 -17.24 -3.71
N MET A 542 -3.79 -16.18 -4.17
CA MET A 542 -3.63 -14.82 -3.65
C MET A 542 -4.02 -14.70 -2.16
N ASP A 543 -4.99 -15.48 -1.71
CA ASP A 543 -5.45 -15.51 -0.32
C ASP A 543 -4.62 -16.47 0.57
N THR A 544 -3.74 -17.28 -0.03
CA THR A 544 -2.86 -18.20 0.73
C THR A 544 -1.94 -17.41 1.66
N LEU A 545 -1.96 -17.75 2.94
CA LEU A 545 -1.07 -17.17 3.95
C LEU A 545 0.32 -17.81 3.89
N VAL A 546 1.34 -16.98 3.82
CA VAL A 546 2.75 -17.39 3.84
C VAL A 546 3.49 -16.66 4.96
N THR A 547 4.49 -17.31 5.57
CA THR A 547 5.34 -16.67 6.55
C THR A 547 6.40 -15.84 5.82
N HIS A 548 6.49 -14.56 6.15
CA HIS A 548 7.54 -13.69 5.59
C HIS A 548 8.90 -14.05 6.21
N PRO A 549 9.94 -14.35 5.39
CA PRO A 549 11.20 -14.90 5.92
C PRO A 549 11.98 -13.92 6.81
N LEU A 550 11.85 -12.61 6.58
CA LEU A 550 12.51 -11.56 7.36
C LEU A 550 11.66 -11.10 8.54
N PHE A 551 10.34 -11.01 8.37
CA PHE A 551 9.45 -10.43 9.38
C PHE A 551 8.78 -11.47 10.28
N ASP A 552 8.85 -12.76 9.95
CA ASP A 552 8.38 -13.93 10.71
C ASP A 552 6.86 -13.91 11.06
N TYR A 553 6.04 -13.13 10.33
CA TYR A 553 4.59 -13.15 10.45
C TYR A 553 3.91 -13.73 9.20
N ARG A 554 2.66 -14.18 9.36
CA ARG A 554 1.86 -14.74 8.27
C ARG A 554 1.09 -13.64 7.54
N VAL A 555 1.18 -13.64 6.21
CA VAL A 555 0.56 -12.65 5.33
C VAL A 555 0.05 -13.31 4.04
N SER A 556 -1.07 -12.85 3.48
CA SER A 556 -1.55 -13.32 2.18
C SER A 556 -0.65 -12.80 1.04
N TYR A 557 -0.56 -13.56 -0.06
CA TYR A 557 0.15 -13.06 -1.25
C TYR A 557 -0.41 -11.74 -1.74
N ARG A 558 -1.73 -11.53 -1.66
CA ARG A 558 -2.38 -10.27 -2.02
C ARG A 558 -1.79 -9.08 -1.26
N ARG A 559 -1.72 -9.17 0.06
CA ARG A 559 -1.13 -8.12 0.89
C ARG A 559 0.38 -8.02 0.70
N LEU A 560 1.05 -9.15 0.46
CA LEU A 560 2.49 -9.19 0.24
C LEU A 560 2.94 -8.41 -1.00
N LEU A 561 2.15 -8.40 -2.09
CA LEU A 561 2.46 -7.57 -3.26
C LEU A 561 2.50 -6.08 -2.91
N GLU A 562 1.57 -5.62 -2.08
CA GLU A 562 1.56 -4.22 -1.62
C GLU A 562 2.73 -3.94 -0.67
N ILE A 563 3.00 -4.82 0.30
CA ILE A 563 4.14 -4.68 1.23
C ILE A 563 5.44 -4.58 0.45
N GLN A 564 5.66 -5.45 -0.53
CA GLN A 564 6.88 -5.42 -1.34
C GLN A 564 7.01 -4.15 -2.20
N SER A 565 5.88 -3.64 -2.71
CA SER A 565 5.88 -2.35 -3.42
C SER A 565 6.20 -1.19 -2.47
N ARG A 566 5.70 -1.20 -1.23
CA ARG A 566 6.01 -0.19 -0.21
C ARG A 566 7.45 -0.27 0.28
N LEU A 567 8.00 -1.48 0.44
CA LEU A 567 9.42 -1.66 0.77
C LEU A 567 10.34 -1.09 -0.33
N LEU A 568 9.95 -1.23 -1.60
CA LEU A 568 10.69 -0.55 -2.68
C LEU A 568 10.62 0.98 -2.54
N ALA A 569 9.47 1.54 -2.11
CA ALA A 569 9.38 2.97 -1.84
C ALA A 569 10.36 3.39 -0.72
N ARG A 570 10.49 2.59 0.36
CA ARG A 570 11.46 2.85 1.44
C ARG A 570 12.91 2.86 0.93
N VAL A 571 13.25 1.95 0.01
CA VAL A 571 14.58 1.96 -0.64
C VAL A 571 14.79 3.23 -1.47
N ILE A 572 13.80 3.62 -2.27
CA ILE A 572 13.87 4.81 -3.14
C ILE A 572 13.92 6.10 -2.32
N GLU A 573 13.26 6.13 -1.16
CA GLU A 573 13.27 7.26 -0.22
C GLU A 573 14.50 7.25 0.71
N GLY A 574 15.35 6.22 0.62
CA GLY A 574 16.59 6.10 1.39
C GLY A 574 16.39 5.71 2.86
N GLU A 575 15.21 5.19 3.22
CA GLU A 575 14.94 4.71 4.58
C GLU A 575 15.58 3.33 4.85
N ILE A 576 15.63 2.47 3.86
CA ILE A 576 16.35 1.19 3.87
C ILE A 576 17.32 1.14 2.69
N GLY A 577 18.49 0.55 2.88
CA GLY A 577 19.57 0.57 1.86
C GLY A 577 19.38 -0.47 0.76
N GLU A 578 18.78 -1.62 1.08
CA GLU A 578 18.63 -2.73 0.15
C GLU A 578 17.16 -3.22 0.06
N TYR A 579 16.75 -3.60 -1.14
CA TYR A 579 15.42 -4.16 -1.35
C TYR A 579 15.31 -5.59 -0.81
N PRO A 580 14.48 -5.82 0.25
CA PRO A 580 14.32 -7.14 0.85
C PRO A 580 13.36 -8.01 0.01
N VAL A 581 13.86 -8.56 -1.09
CA VAL A 581 13.07 -9.38 -2.01
C VAL A 581 12.47 -10.60 -1.31
N PHE A 582 11.19 -10.86 -1.56
CA PHE A 582 10.51 -12.02 -1.00
C PHE A 582 10.95 -13.33 -1.66
N THR A 583 11.42 -14.27 -0.83
CA THR A 583 11.72 -15.64 -1.25
C THR A 583 11.12 -16.64 -0.27
N THR A 584 10.68 -17.81 -0.76
CA THR A 584 10.21 -18.89 0.10
C THR A 584 11.38 -19.80 0.48
N ARG A 585 11.29 -20.40 1.68
CA ARG A 585 12.25 -21.42 2.16
C ARG A 585 11.98 -22.78 1.55
#